data_52cf09f05cc0ab7ff3c3009de9369aff
#
_entry.id   52cf09f05cc0ab7ff3c3009de9369aff
#
_cell.length_a   1.000
_cell.length_b   1.000
_cell.length_c   1.000
_cell.angle_alpha   90.00
_cell.angle_beta   90.00
_cell.angle_gamma   90.00
#
_symmetry.space_group_name_H-M   'P 1'
#
loop_
_entity.id
_entity.type
_entity.pdbx_description
1 polymer ?
#
loop_
_entity_poly.entity_id
_entity_poly.type
_entity_poly.pdbx_seq_one_letter_code
_entity_poly.pdbx_strand_id
1 'polypeptide(L)'
;MSFRYFLAPLQRGGGEAVIPLPDLGEGGPVYPGDDPVVEPVIPLPFPGEGGPVYPGNGGGNRPSTSRVRFLNAAYSYPPLRISVSNSRFASRLNYASVTGYGRVRAGYQVVTVSSSSGRVYLQKNLPFQTNGLTTVAVIRTARGLDLLQIEDRCCPPASGCAGFRMGNLAYNSGPLDILMSDGRVVYSDLRYKEVAPFRSIMPGTYRFFYADTNLAPMPPYMGIDTLDPSWLDSYPPMETFGSLYLDVTCGENYTVYLLQNGSGRNNIQNLILVDQ
;
A
#
# COMPACT_ATOMS: atom_id res chain seq x y z
N MET A 1 -30.68 -9.65 42.64
CA MET A 1 -31.79 -9.73 41.68
C MET A 1 -31.31 -10.50 40.49
N SER A 2 -31.90 -11.69 40.31
CA SER A 2 -31.42 -12.70 39.31
C SER A 2 -32.31 -12.60 38.08
N PHE A 3 -31.74 -12.26 36.92
CA PHE A 3 -32.46 -12.28 35.66
C PHE A 3 -32.21 -13.62 34.94
N ARG A 4 -33.25 -14.36 34.76
CA ARG A 4 -33.29 -15.62 33.96
C ARG A 4 -33.64 -15.26 32.52
N TYR A 5 -32.79 -15.68 31.57
CA TYR A 5 -33.12 -15.63 30.16
C TYR A 5 -33.90 -16.91 29.75
N PHE A 6 -35.08 -16.70 29.16
CA PHE A 6 -35.88 -17.77 28.53
C PHE A 6 -35.40 -17.91 27.07
N LEU A 7 -34.95 -19.12 26.70
CA LEU A 7 -34.75 -19.52 25.33
C LEU A 7 -36.06 -20.11 24.80
N ALA A 8 -36.61 -19.51 23.73
CA ALA A 8 -37.69 -20.08 22.97
C ALA A 8 -37.14 -21.06 21.89
N PRO A 9 -37.77 -22.19 21.62
CA PRO A 9 -37.30 -23.19 20.65
C PRO A 9 -37.64 -22.75 19.23
N LEU A 10 -36.61 -22.83 18.33
CA LEU A 10 -36.79 -22.71 16.89
C LEU A 10 -37.54 -23.89 16.31
N GLN A 11 -38.71 -23.66 15.74
CA GLN A 11 -39.42 -24.60 14.90
C GLN A 11 -38.72 -24.73 13.54
N ARG A 12 -38.34 -25.96 13.20
CA ARG A 12 -37.94 -26.35 11.84
C ARG A 12 -39.22 -26.45 10.99
N GLY A 13 -39.35 -25.56 10.00
CA GLY A 13 -40.27 -25.73 8.88
C GLY A 13 -39.46 -26.07 7.63
N GLY A 14 -39.51 -27.30 7.18
CA GLY A 14 -38.99 -27.73 5.90
C GLY A 14 -39.91 -27.26 4.77
N GLY A 15 -39.29 -26.76 3.72
CA GLY A 15 -39.95 -26.40 2.46
C GLY A 15 -38.85 -26.12 1.44
N GLU A 16 -38.38 -27.16 0.75
CA GLU A 16 -37.57 -26.99 -0.46
C GLU A 16 -38.43 -26.34 -1.54
N ALA A 17 -38.18 -25.09 -1.84
CA ALA A 17 -38.68 -24.45 -3.04
C ALA A 17 -37.76 -24.86 -4.21
N VAL A 18 -38.20 -25.79 -5.01
CA VAL A 18 -37.59 -26.12 -6.30
C VAL A 18 -37.86 -24.94 -7.25
N ILE A 19 -36.84 -24.19 -7.57
CA ILE A 19 -36.88 -23.16 -8.63
C ILE A 19 -36.75 -23.91 -9.96
N PRO A 20 -37.73 -23.86 -10.89
CA PRO A 20 -37.58 -24.45 -12.20
C PRO A 20 -36.56 -23.63 -13.00
N LEU A 21 -35.60 -24.34 -13.60
CA LEU A 21 -34.66 -23.79 -14.58
C LEU A 21 -35.44 -23.32 -15.81
N PRO A 22 -35.12 -22.15 -16.39
CA PRO A 22 -35.71 -21.74 -17.66
C PRO A 22 -35.25 -22.69 -18.78
N ASP A 23 -36.23 -23.14 -19.55
CA ASP A 23 -36.07 -23.94 -20.75
C ASP A 23 -35.24 -23.17 -21.77
N LEU A 24 -34.05 -23.70 -22.11
CA LEU A 24 -33.22 -23.17 -23.18
C LEU A 24 -33.80 -23.62 -24.52
N GLY A 25 -34.72 -22.83 -25.03
CA GLY A 25 -35.24 -23.00 -26.38
C GLY A 25 -34.10 -22.96 -27.40
N GLU A 26 -33.99 -24.05 -28.15
CA GLU A 26 -33.18 -24.14 -29.38
C GLU A 26 -33.65 -23.12 -30.38
N GLY A 27 -32.73 -22.24 -30.85
CA GLY A 27 -33.03 -21.37 -31.98
C GLY A 27 -32.37 -19.97 -31.90
N GLY A 28 -31.07 -19.92 -31.79
CA GLY A 28 -30.32 -18.67 -32.05
C GLY A 28 -30.26 -18.38 -33.54
N PRO A 29 -30.38 -17.12 -33.98
CA PRO A 29 -30.27 -16.74 -35.41
C PRO A 29 -28.89 -17.09 -35.96
N VAL A 30 -28.85 -17.83 -37.04
CA VAL A 30 -27.68 -18.10 -37.85
C VAL A 30 -27.29 -16.79 -38.58
N TYR A 31 -26.18 -16.20 -38.23
CA TYR A 31 -25.57 -15.11 -38.99
C TYR A 31 -24.78 -15.73 -40.17
N PRO A 32 -25.05 -15.36 -41.42
CA PRO A 32 -24.22 -15.78 -42.52
C PRO A 32 -22.96 -14.89 -42.59
N GLY A 33 -21.78 -15.51 -42.61
CA GLY A 33 -20.57 -14.90 -43.10
C GLY A 33 -19.48 -14.64 -42.09
N ASP A 34 -18.93 -15.66 -41.48
CA ASP A 34 -17.57 -15.64 -41.00
C ASP A 34 -16.64 -16.17 -42.10
N ASP A 35 -16.28 -15.28 -43.03
CA ASP A 35 -15.11 -15.50 -43.86
C ASP A 35 -13.86 -15.46 -42.92
N PRO A 36 -12.92 -16.38 -43.09
CA PRO A 36 -11.69 -16.35 -42.28
C PRO A 36 -10.93 -15.06 -42.60
N VAL A 37 -10.81 -14.20 -41.61
CA VAL A 37 -9.94 -13.01 -41.64
C VAL A 37 -8.54 -13.50 -41.84
N VAL A 38 -8.04 -13.46 -43.06
CA VAL A 38 -6.63 -13.67 -43.39
C VAL A 38 -5.88 -12.46 -42.80
N GLU A 39 -5.20 -12.65 -41.69
CA GLU A 39 -4.29 -11.65 -41.18
C GLU A 39 -3.25 -11.31 -42.26
N PRO A 40 -2.99 -10.01 -42.54
CA PRO A 40 -1.94 -9.64 -43.49
C PRO A 40 -0.60 -10.10 -42.95
N VAL A 41 0.01 -11.07 -43.66
CA VAL A 41 1.40 -11.49 -43.39
C VAL A 41 2.28 -10.28 -43.69
N ILE A 42 2.80 -9.64 -42.68
CA ILE A 42 3.81 -8.58 -42.80
C ILE A 42 5.09 -9.28 -43.30
N PRO A 43 5.60 -8.98 -44.50
CA PRO A 43 6.82 -9.57 -45.00
C PRO A 43 7.99 -9.14 -44.08
N LEU A 44 8.73 -10.09 -43.58
CA LEU A 44 9.99 -9.81 -42.93
C LEU A 44 10.92 -9.08 -43.91
N PRO A 45 11.58 -7.98 -43.50
CA PRO A 45 12.56 -7.30 -44.33
C PRO A 45 13.71 -8.24 -44.66
N PHE A 46 14.02 -8.36 -45.98
CA PHE A 46 15.18 -9.10 -46.46
C PHE A 46 16.48 -8.53 -45.88
N PRO A 47 17.42 -9.37 -45.44
CA PRO A 47 18.76 -8.92 -45.07
C PRO A 47 19.53 -8.64 -46.39
N GLY A 48 19.73 -7.38 -46.71
CA GLY A 48 20.57 -7.04 -47.85
C GLY A 48 20.42 -5.61 -48.33
N GLU A 49 21.51 -4.94 -48.15
CA GLU A 49 22.01 -3.70 -48.74
C GLU A 49 22.13 -2.53 -47.80
N GLY A 50 23.39 -2.11 -47.62
CA GLY A 50 23.84 -1.11 -46.66
C GLY A 50 23.11 0.23 -46.79
N GLY A 51 22.23 0.48 -45.82
CA GLY A 51 21.73 1.80 -45.56
C GLY A 51 22.87 2.74 -45.11
N PRO A 52 22.71 4.06 -45.29
CA PRO A 52 23.72 5.02 -44.92
C PRO A 52 24.10 4.87 -43.46
N VAL A 53 25.39 4.64 -43.18
CA VAL A 53 25.96 4.63 -41.85
C VAL A 53 25.86 6.06 -41.31
N TYR A 54 24.83 6.34 -40.55
CA TYR A 54 24.79 7.56 -39.75
C TYR A 54 25.95 7.46 -38.74
N PRO A 55 26.78 8.50 -38.63
CA PRO A 55 27.83 8.51 -37.59
C PRO A 55 27.13 8.34 -36.26
N GLY A 56 27.36 7.22 -35.62
CA GLY A 56 26.80 6.88 -34.34
C GLY A 56 27.14 7.99 -33.37
N ASN A 57 26.11 8.73 -32.92
CA ASN A 57 26.22 9.63 -31.80
C ASN A 57 26.63 8.74 -30.62
N GLY A 58 27.92 8.79 -30.26
CA GLY A 58 28.52 8.00 -29.18
C GLY A 58 28.03 8.42 -27.79
N GLY A 59 26.69 8.47 -27.66
CA GLY A 59 26.02 8.52 -26.37
C GLY A 59 26.23 7.19 -25.68
N GLY A 60 27.27 7.09 -24.88
CA GLY A 60 27.52 5.92 -24.06
C GLY A 60 26.22 5.54 -23.36
N ASN A 61 25.79 4.30 -23.63
CA ASN A 61 24.55 3.75 -23.12
C ASN A 61 24.66 3.63 -21.59
N ARG A 62 24.48 4.78 -20.88
CA ARG A 62 24.51 4.78 -19.43
C ARG A 62 23.35 3.90 -18.96
N PRO A 63 23.64 2.86 -18.17
CA PRO A 63 22.59 1.98 -17.71
C PRO A 63 21.51 2.79 -17.01
N SER A 64 20.27 2.60 -17.40
CA SER A 64 19.12 3.23 -16.76
C SER A 64 19.07 2.83 -15.30
N THR A 65 18.82 3.78 -14.41
CA THR A 65 18.84 3.57 -12.96
C THR A 65 17.52 4.01 -12.32
N SER A 66 17.24 3.41 -11.16
CA SER A 66 16.18 3.81 -10.22
C SER A 66 16.81 4.32 -8.94
N ARG A 67 16.13 5.19 -8.23
CA ARG A 67 16.49 5.61 -6.86
C ARG A 67 15.67 4.79 -5.88
N VAL A 68 16.35 4.10 -4.98
CA VAL A 68 15.72 3.16 -4.04
C VAL A 68 16.23 3.45 -2.64
N ARG A 69 15.36 3.37 -1.65
CA ARG A 69 15.72 3.28 -0.22
C ARG A 69 15.06 2.06 0.40
N PHE A 70 15.61 1.59 1.50
CA PHE A 70 15.08 0.45 2.24
C PHE A 70 14.62 0.88 3.62
N LEU A 71 13.42 0.44 3.99
CA LEU A 71 12.82 0.60 5.30
C LEU A 71 12.80 -0.76 6.01
N ASN A 72 13.24 -0.83 7.27
CA ASN A 72 13.06 -2.02 8.09
C ASN A 72 11.81 -1.89 8.97
N ALA A 73 10.72 -2.49 8.53
CA ALA A 73 9.46 -2.64 9.27
C ALA A 73 9.26 -4.07 9.84
N ALA A 74 10.32 -4.89 9.85
CA ALA A 74 10.28 -6.27 10.33
C ALA A 74 10.47 -6.31 11.86
N TYR A 75 9.37 -6.11 12.61
CA TYR A 75 9.38 -6.20 14.08
C TYR A 75 9.90 -7.57 14.57
N SER A 76 10.67 -7.57 15.65
CA SER A 76 11.31 -8.73 16.29
C SER A 76 12.44 -9.40 15.47
N TYR A 77 12.90 -8.79 14.37
CA TYR A 77 14.09 -9.25 13.67
C TYR A 77 15.33 -8.44 14.12
N PRO A 78 16.52 -9.06 14.16
CA PRO A 78 17.76 -8.35 14.42
C PRO A 78 18.03 -7.36 13.28
N PRO A 79 19.01 -6.44 13.44
CA PRO A 79 19.40 -5.53 12.38
C PRO A 79 19.69 -6.29 11.07
N LEU A 80 19.13 -5.80 9.98
CA LEU A 80 19.16 -6.46 8.68
C LEU A 80 20.33 -5.95 7.82
N ARG A 81 20.89 -6.83 7.00
CA ARG A 81 21.78 -6.52 5.90
C ARG A 81 20.99 -6.61 4.60
N ILE A 82 21.10 -5.61 3.77
CA ILE A 82 20.44 -5.55 2.47
C ILE A 82 21.49 -5.55 1.36
N SER A 83 21.30 -6.41 0.37
CA SER A 83 22.09 -6.44 -0.86
C SER A 83 21.17 -6.43 -2.07
N VAL A 84 21.58 -5.75 -3.13
CA VAL A 84 20.89 -5.72 -4.42
C VAL A 84 21.85 -6.21 -5.48
N SER A 85 21.48 -7.28 -6.19
CA SER A 85 22.31 -7.95 -7.21
C SER A 85 23.75 -8.16 -6.75
N ASN A 86 23.91 -8.73 -5.55
CA ASN A 86 25.16 -9.01 -4.86
C ASN A 86 25.97 -7.79 -4.39
N SER A 87 25.54 -6.57 -4.70
CA SER A 87 26.14 -5.36 -4.17
C SER A 87 25.51 -5.01 -2.82
N ARG A 88 26.35 -4.71 -1.81
CA ARG A 88 25.86 -4.30 -0.49
C ARG A 88 25.22 -2.93 -0.56
N PHE A 89 23.95 -2.85 -0.17
CA PHE A 89 23.20 -1.60 -0.09
C PHE A 89 23.21 -1.03 1.34
N ALA A 90 22.95 -1.89 2.34
CA ALA A 90 23.02 -1.53 3.76
C ALA A 90 23.66 -2.67 4.56
N SER A 91 24.60 -2.35 5.44
CA SER A 91 25.29 -3.34 6.28
C SER A 91 24.55 -3.66 7.55
N ARG A 92 23.82 -2.67 8.09
CA ARG A 92 23.05 -2.76 9.33
C ARG A 92 21.87 -1.80 9.29
N LEU A 93 20.69 -2.30 9.00
CA LEU A 93 19.44 -1.55 9.00
C LEU A 93 18.64 -1.96 10.23
N ASN A 94 18.58 -1.10 11.23
CA ASN A 94 17.84 -1.34 12.47
C ASN A 94 16.34 -1.32 12.20
N TYR A 95 15.55 -1.93 13.10
CA TYR A 95 14.09 -1.80 13.08
C TYR A 95 13.67 -0.33 13.16
N ALA A 96 12.56 0.02 12.50
CA ALA A 96 12.02 1.37 12.42
C ALA A 96 13.04 2.42 11.88
N SER A 97 13.95 2.00 11.01
CA SER A 97 14.87 2.90 10.32
C SER A 97 14.85 2.72 8.82
N VAL A 98 15.27 3.78 8.12
CA VAL A 98 15.30 3.85 6.66
C VAL A 98 16.71 4.24 6.20
N THR A 99 17.14 3.73 5.03
CA THR A 99 18.37 4.18 4.39
C THR A 99 18.13 5.48 3.62
N GLY A 100 19.18 6.19 3.27
CA GLY A 100 19.12 7.16 2.19
C GLY A 100 18.80 6.49 0.85
N TYR A 101 18.40 7.31 -0.15
CA TYR A 101 18.24 6.82 -1.51
C TYR A 101 19.59 6.49 -2.15
N GLY A 102 19.69 5.26 -2.66
CA GLY A 102 20.79 4.78 -3.48
C GLY A 102 20.36 4.53 -4.92
N ARG A 103 21.33 4.47 -5.84
CA ARG A 103 21.08 4.12 -7.24
C ARG A 103 21.15 2.61 -7.44
N VAL A 104 20.11 2.06 -8.06
CA VAL A 104 20.01 0.66 -8.44
C VAL A 104 19.76 0.60 -9.96
N ARG A 105 20.31 -0.38 -10.66
CA ARG A 105 20.02 -0.60 -12.07
C ARG A 105 18.53 -0.83 -12.26
N ALA A 106 17.94 -0.19 -13.26
CA ALA A 106 16.54 -0.43 -13.64
C ALA A 106 16.37 -1.86 -14.19
N GLY A 107 15.13 -2.34 -14.19
CA GLY A 107 14.79 -3.73 -14.53
C GLY A 107 14.72 -4.62 -13.29
N TYR A 108 14.71 -5.92 -13.50
CA TYR A 108 14.62 -6.89 -12.41
C TYR A 108 15.97 -7.04 -11.69
N GLN A 109 15.96 -6.86 -10.38
CA GLN A 109 17.12 -7.00 -9.52
C GLN A 109 16.81 -7.92 -8.34
N VAL A 110 17.75 -8.76 -8.00
CA VAL A 110 17.65 -9.66 -6.85
C VAL A 110 17.95 -8.88 -5.57
N VAL A 111 16.97 -8.75 -4.69
CA VAL A 111 17.13 -8.18 -3.36
C VAL A 111 17.28 -9.30 -2.34
N THR A 112 18.37 -9.26 -1.60
CA THR A 112 18.67 -10.24 -0.54
C THR A 112 18.65 -9.56 0.82
N VAL A 113 17.85 -10.10 1.74
CA VAL A 113 17.77 -9.69 3.14
C VAL A 113 18.42 -10.77 4.00
N SER A 114 19.42 -10.39 4.79
CA SER A 114 20.16 -11.32 5.64
C SER A 114 20.45 -10.72 7.03
N SER A 115 20.83 -11.58 7.98
CA SER A 115 21.38 -11.14 9.25
C SER A 115 22.80 -10.55 9.08
N SER A 116 23.28 -9.89 10.11
CA SER A 116 24.69 -9.46 10.19
C SER A 116 25.69 -10.63 10.11
N SER A 117 25.29 -11.82 10.58
CA SER A 117 26.09 -13.06 10.52
C SER A 117 26.05 -13.75 9.16
N GLY A 118 25.29 -13.24 8.18
CA GLY A 118 25.21 -13.79 6.84
C GLY A 118 24.08 -14.79 6.59
N ARG A 119 23.25 -15.13 7.61
CA ARG A 119 22.06 -15.96 7.39
C ARG A 119 21.07 -15.22 6.50
N VAL A 120 20.73 -15.80 5.35
CA VAL A 120 19.72 -15.25 4.44
C VAL A 120 18.33 -15.56 4.98
N TYR A 121 17.51 -14.52 5.14
CA TYR A 121 16.10 -14.60 5.53
C TYR A 121 15.18 -14.61 4.32
N LEU A 122 15.53 -13.83 3.28
CA LEU A 122 14.72 -13.65 2.09
C LEU A 122 15.59 -13.29 0.90
N GLN A 123 15.23 -13.84 -0.24
CA GLN A 123 15.75 -13.44 -1.54
C GLN A 123 14.57 -13.31 -2.51
N LYS A 124 14.42 -12.14 -3.15
CA LYS A 124 13.28 -11.86 -4.02
C LYS A 124 13.73 -11.01 -5.19
N ASN A 125 13.21 -11.33 -6.37
CA ASN A 125 13.44 -10.53 -7.57
C ASN A 125 12.40 -9.43 -7.66
N LEU A 126 12.82 -8.15 -7.72
CA LEU A 126 11.96 -6.98 -7.75
C LEU A 126 12.21 -6.17 -9.02
N PRO A 127 11.14 -5.66 -9.68
CA PRO A 127 11.26 -4.74 -10.80
C PRO A 127 11.55 -3.32 -10.30
N PHE A 128 12.53 -2.63 -10.86
CA PHE A 128 12.80 -1.22 -10.63
C PHE A 128 12.62 -0.43 -11.91
N GLN A 129 11.76 0.57 -11.89
CA GLN A 129 11.46 1.40 -13.04
C GLN A 129 12.62 2.37 -13.34
N THR A 130 12.85 2.66 -14.62
CA THR A 130 13.79 3.71 -15.03
C THR A 130 13.37 5.05 -14.45
N ASN A 131 14.31 5.74 -13.80
CA ASN A 131 14.06 6.99 -13.07
C ASN A 131 13.00 6.87 -11.97
N GLY A 132 12.67 5.63 -11.54
CA GLY A 132 11.75 5.39 -10.43
C GLY A 132 12.31 5.94 -9.10
N LEU A 133 11.41 6.27 -8.18
CA LEU A 133 11.69 6.63 -6.80
C LEU A 133 10.88 5.68 -5.90
N THR A 134 11.55 4.80 -5.16
CA THR A 134 10.89 3.68 -4.50
C THR A 134 11.44 3.45 -3.10
N THR A 135 10.55 3.31 -2.12
CA THR A 135 10.86 2.70 -0.82
C THR A 135 10.54 1.21 -0.89
N VAL A 136 11.51 0.37 -0.52
CA VAL A 136 11.30 -1.07 -0.34
C VAL A 136 11.26 -1.35 1.15
N ALA A 137 10.07 -1.62 1.68
CA ALA A 137 9.88 -1.97 3.08
C ALA A 137 10.10 -3.48 3.27
N VAL A 138 11.00 -3.84 4.19
CA VAL A 138 11.13 -5.21 4.70
C VAL A 138 10.09 -5.40 5.76
N ILE A 139 9.12 -6.26 5.52
CA ILE A 139 7.95 -6.48 6.38
C ILE A 139 7.92 -7.91 6.92
N ARG A 140 7.26 -8.10 8.05
CA ARG A 140 6.99 -9.43 8.62
C ARG A 140 5.73 -10.01 7.99
N THR A 141 5.71 -11.32 7.80
CA THR A 141 4.53 -12.10 7.41
C THR A 141 4.42 -13.34 8.29
N ALA A 142 3.32 -14.06 8.22
CA ALA A 142 3.17 -15.34 8.92
C ALA A 142 4.21 -16.40 8.50
N ARG A 143 4.78 -16.26 7.28
CA ARG A 143 5.79 -17.18 6.72
C ARG A 143 7.23 -16.67 6.85
N GLY A 144 7.48 -15.56 7.52
CA GLY A 144 8.79 -14.93 7.65
C GLY A 144 8.80 -13.49 7.13
N LEU A 145 9.86 -13.11 6.42
CA LEU A 145 9.97 -11.77 5.82
C LEU A 145 9.40 -11.72 4.41
N ASP A 146 8.97 -10.53 4.01
CA ASP A 146 8.65 -10.20 2.62
C ASP A 146 9.09 -8.77 2.31
N LEU A 147 9.04 -8.39 1.03
CA LEU A 147 9.37 -7.05 0.54
C LEU A 147 8.12 -6.41 -0.07
N LEU A 148 7.82 -5.21 0.38
CA LEU A 148 6.76 -4.36 -0.14
C LEU A 148 7.41 -3.17 -0.87
N GLN A 149 7.14 -3.03 -2.18
CA GLN A 149 7.56 -1.87 -2.95
C GLN A 149 6.50 -0.78 -2.83
N ILE A 150 6.95 0.43 -2.53
CA ILE A 150 6.12 1.62 -2.34
C ILE A 150 6.69 2.68 -3.26
N GLU A 151 5.88 3.17 -4.19
CA GLU A 151 6.29 4.29 -5.05
C GLU A 151 6.27 5.58 -4.24
N ASP A 152 7.39 6.32 -4.26
CA ASP A 152 7.54 7.57 -3.49
C ASP A 152 7.29 8.82 -4.34
N ARG A 153 7.06 8.65 -5.64
CA ARG A 153 6.75 9.79 -6.50
C ARG A 153 5.40 10.37 -6.14
N CYS A 154 5.41 11.59 -5.64
CA CYS A 154 4.20 12.39 -5.45
C CYS A 154 3.94 13.26 -6.67
N CYS A 155 2.68 13.65 -6.86
CA CYS A 155 2.34 14.79 -7.68
C CYS A 155 3.01 16.04 -7.08
N PRO A 156 3.49 16.99 -7.88
CA PRO A 156 3.93 18.25 -7.32
C PRO A 156 2.76 18.79 -6.48
N PRO A 157 2.98 19.12 -5.20
CA PRO A 157 1.94 19.69 -4.36
C PRO A 157 1.40 20.95 -5.05
N ALA A 158 0.10 21.18 -4.94
CA ALA A 158 -0.50 22.43 -5.38
C ALA A 158 0.27 23.59 -4.72
N SER A 159 0.43 24.72 -5.42
CA SER A 159 1.15 25.88 -4.88
C SER A 159 0.64 26.22 -3.47
N GLY A 160 1.55 26.28 -2.51
CA GLY A 160 1.22 26.58 -1.12
C GLY A 160 0.80 25.35 -0.26
N CYS A 161 0.82 24.14 -0.79
CA CYS A 161 0.47 22.90 -0.07
C CYS A 161 1.68 21.99 0.11
N ALA A 162 1.51 20.94 0.92
CA ALA A 162 2.40 19.80 1.08
C ALA A 162 1.70 18.51 0.64
N GLY A 163 2.47 17.47 0.34
CA GLY A 163 1.94 16.13 0.15
C GLY A 163 1.91 15.37 1.49
N PHE A 164 0.86 14.61 1.74
CA PHE A 164 0.73 13.80 2.95
C PHE A 164 0.12 12.43 2.64
N ARG A 165 0.69 11.37 3.18
CA ARG A 165 0.13 10.02 3.15
C ARG A 165 0.51 9.22 4.38
N MET A 166 -0.26 8.16 4.64
CA MET A 166 0.04 7.17 5.68
C MET A 166 0.10 5.76 5.11
N GLY A 167 0.90 4.90 5.74
CA GLY A 167 0.99 3.48 5.43
C GLY A 167 0.97 2.64 6.69
N ASN A 168 0.16 1.58 6.70
CA ASN A 168 0.11 0.65 7.81
C ASN A 168 1.04 -0.54 7.59
N LEU A 169 2.17 -0.54 8.30
CA LEU A 169 3.16 -1.61 8.33
C LEU A 169 3.25 -2.29 9.72
N ALA A 170 2.24 -2.06 10.58
CA ALA A 170 2.14 -2.69 11.89
C ALA A 170 1.55 -4.10 11.75
N TYR A 171 2.40 -5.12 11.86
CA TYR A 171 2.08 -6.52 11.56
C TYR A 171 0.86 -7.10 12.31
N ASN A 172 0.67 -6.70 13.57
CA ASN A 172 -0.41 -7.21 14.41
C ASN A 172 -1.64 -6.31 14.43
N SER A 173 -1.61 -5.15 13.76
CA SER A 173 -2.78 -4.26 13.71
C SER A 173 -3.91 -4.86 12.89
N GLY A 174 -5.13 -4.52 13.25
CA GLY A 174 -6.27 -4.62 12.35
C GLY A 174 -6.29 -3.47 11.33
N PRO A 175 -7.38 -3.36 10.57
CA PRO A 175 -7.65 -2.16 9.80
C PRO A 175 -7.77 -0.93 10.71
N LEU A 176 -7.21 0.19 10.27
CA LEU A 176 -7.11 1.41 11.05
C LEU A 176 -7.82 2.57 10.37
N ASP A 177 -8.54 3.34 11.16
CA ASP A 177 -9.02 4.66 10.78
C ASP A 177 -8.08 5.72 11.33
N ILE A 178 -7.74 6.68 10.47
CA ILE A 178 -6.90 7.83 10.80
C ILE A 178 -7.77 9.06 10.88
N LEU A 179 -7.82 9.66 12.06
CA LEU A 179 -8.70 10.78 12.35
C LEU A 179 -7.89 12.03 12.68
N MET A 180 -8.48 13.18 12.44
CA MET A 180 -8.02 14.46 12.97
C MET A 180 -8.62 14.72 14.36
N SER A 181 -8.10 15.75 15.05
CA SER A 181 -8.59 16.16 16.38
C SER A 181 -10.05 16.63 16.40
N ASP A 182 -10.60 16.98 15.25
CA ASP A 182 -12.00 17.38 15.09
C ASP A 182 -12.93 16.20 14.70
N GLY A 183 -12.40 14.97 14.73
CA GLY A 183 -13.14 13.74 14.43
C GLY A 183 -13.25 13.40 12.94
N ARG A 184 -12.77 14.26 12.03
CA ARG A 184 -12.78 13.94 10.59
C ARG A 184 -11.84 12.78 10.26
N VAL A 185 -12.36 11.81 9.52
CA VAL A 185 -11.56 10.67 9.03
C VAL A 185 -10.77 11.10 7.80
N VAL A 186 -9.43 10.96 7.90
CA VAL A 186 -8.49 11.27 6.80
C VAL A 186 -8.31 10.04 5.92
N TYR A 187 -8.07 8.89 6.52
CA TYR A 187 -7.99 7.59 5.86
C TYR A 187 -8.81 6.59 6.65
N SER A 188 -9.60 5.78 5.98
CA SER A 188 -10.40 4.71 6.57
C SER A 188 -9.94 3.35 6.10
N ASP A 189 -10.14 2.32 6.93
CA ASP A 189 -9.86 0.90 6.60
C ASP A 189 -8.41 0.66 6.11
N LEU A 190 -7.43 1.40 6.66
CA LEU A 190 -6.02 1.27 6.28
C LEU A 190 -5.46 -0.06 6.80
N ARG A 191 -5.39 -1.05 5.95
CA ARG A 191 -5.02 -2.43 6.28
C ARG A 191 -3.50 -2.62 6.33
N TYR A 192 -3.07 -3.66 7.01
CA TYR A 192 -1.66 -4.05 7.02
C TYR A 192 -1.11 -4.24 5.59
N LYS A 193 0.06 -3.64 5.28
CA LYS A 193 0.74 -3.52 3.98
C LYS A 193 0.12 -2.49 3.03
N GLU A 194 -0.88 -1.78 3.44
CA GLU A 194 -1.49 -0.74 2.63
C GLU A 194 -0.81 0.60 2.88
N VAL A 195 -0.59 1.34 1.80
CA VAL A 195 -0.10 2.72 1.82
C VAL A 195 -1.11 3.56 1.06
N ALA A 196 -1.73 4.49 1.76
CA ALA A 196 -2.72 5.38 1.18
C ALA A 196 -2.10 6.30 0.11
N PRO A 197 -2.88 6.76 -0.87
CA PRO A 197 -2.41 7.73 -1.84
C PRO A 197 -2.06 9.08 -1.17
N PHE A 198 -1.19 9.84 -1.79
CA PHE A 198 -0.91 11.20 -1.34
C PHE A 198 -2.15 12.09 -1.43
N ARG A 199 -2.36 12.90 -0.39
CA ARG A 199 -3.34 13.99 -0.35
C ARG A 199 -2.63 15.30 -0.16
N SER A 200 -3.19 16.39 -0.70
CA SER A 200 -2.70 17.72 -0.40
C SER A 200 -3.11 18.14 1.01
N ILE A 201 -2.19 18.73 1.76
CA ILE A 201 -2.40 19.25 3.10
C ILE A 201 -1.84 20.67 3.18
N MET A 202 -2.53 21.56 3.86
CA MET A 202 -2.04 22.92 4.09
C MET A 202 -0.92 22.94 5.13
N PRO A 203 0.04 23.88 5.05
CA PRO A 203 1.00 24.06 6.12
C PRO A 203 0.34 24.35 7.46
N GLY A 204 0.90 23.80 8.53
CA GLY A 204 0.38 23.97 9.89
C GLY A 204 0.68 22.76 10.78
N THR A 205 0.27 22.86 12.04
CA THR A 205 0.44 21.78 13.03
C THR A 205 -0.82 20.92 13.08
N TYR A 206 -0.67 19.63 12.91
CA TYR A 206 -1.76 18.65 12.91
C TYR A 206 -1.57 17.63 14.02
N ARG A 207 -2.69 17.16 14.55
CA ARG A 207 -2.73 16.01 15.43
C ARG A 207 -3.64 14.96 14.81
N PHE A 208 -3.08 13.79 14.52
CA PHE A 208 -3.80 12.64 14.02
C PHE A 208 -3.96 11.61 15.12
N PHE A 209 -5.06 10.86 15.09
CA PHE A 209 -5.35 9.76 16.00
C PHE A 209 -5.56 8.48 15.20
N TYR A 210 -5.28 7.35 15.83
CA TYR A 210 -5.48 6.02 15.27
C TYR A 210 -6.54 5.30 16.06
N ALA A 211 -7.51 4.73 15.36
CA ALA A 211 -8.57 3.91 15.93
C ALA A 211 -8.73 2.61 15.12
N ASP A 212 -9.31 1.59 15.72
CA ASP A 212 -9.77 0.43 14.96
C ASP A 212 -10.90 0.87 14.02
N THR A 213 -10.86 0.39 12.77
CA THR A 213 -11.93 0.68 11.82
C THR A 213 -13.26 0.16 12.34
N ASN A 214 -14.21 1.05 12.50
CA ASN A 214 -15.57 0.67 12.86
C ASN A 214 -16.31 0.22 11.60
N LEU A 215 -16.43 -1.11 11.43
CA LEU A 215 -17.17 -1.73 10.33
C LEU A 215 -18.70 -1.75 10.55
N ALA A 216 -19.20 -1.19 11.67
CA ALA A 216 -20.63 -1.01 11.84
C ALA A 216 -21.15 -0.10 10.73
N PRO A 217 -22.28 -0.45 10.07
CA PRO A 217 -22.84 0.41 9.05
C PRO A 217 -23.15 1.76 9.68
N MET A 218 -22.46 2.81 9.22
CA MET A 218 -22.86 4.16 9.56
C MET A 218 -24.31 4.35 9.12
N PRO A 219 -25.17 4.98 9.94
CA PRO A 219 -26.49 5.37 9.48
C PRO A 219 -26.35 6.16 8.17
N PRO A 220 -27.33 6.06 7.24
CA PRO A 220 -27.24 6.73 5.96
C PRO A 220 -26.90 8.20 6.20
N TYR A 221 -25.94 8.70 5.42
CA TYR A 221 -25.39 10.04 5.48
C TYR A 221 -26.49 11.08 5.75
N MET A 222 -26.53 11.59 6.95
CA MET A 222 -27.29 12.80 7.26
C MET A 222 -26.43 13.99 6.86
N GLY A 223 -26.98 14.88 6.04
CA GLY A 223 -26.29 16.10 5.66
C GLY A 223 -25.85 16.87 6.92
N ILE A 224 -24.75 17.60 6.81
CA ILE A 224 -24.15 18.40 7.90
C ILE A 224 -25.19 19.32 8.58
N ASP A 225 -26.24 19.70 7.85
CA ASP A 225 -27.31 20.60 8.32
C ASP A 225 -28.31 19.93 9.28
N THR A 226 -28.23 18.61 9.48
CA THR A 226 -29.16 17.84 10.33
C THR A 226 -28.45 17.12 11.49
N LEU A 227 -27.19 17.40 11.75
CA LEU A 227 -26.48 16.87 12.91
C LEU A 227 -26.98 17.56 14.18
N ASP A 228 -27.93 16.92 14.86
CA ASP A 228 -28.27 17.24 16.21
C ASP A 228 -27.06 16.96 17.12
N PRO A 229 -26.53 17.94 17.87
CA PRO A 229 -25.41 17.73 18.77
C PRO A 229 -25.62 16.59 19.79
N SER A 230 -26.87 16.24 20.11
CA SER A 230 -27.18 15.13 21.00
C SER A 230 -26.78 13.74 20.44
N TRP A 231 -26.60 13.63 19.14
CA TRP A 231 -26.14 12.38 18.51
C TRP A 231 -24.65 12.11 18.73
N LEU A 232 -23.86 13.14 18.95
CA LEU A 232 -22.43 13.01 19.26
C LEU A 232 -22.20 12.30 20.60
N ASP A 233 -23.13 12.44 21.54
CA ASP A 233 -23.07 11.75 22.84
C ASP A 233 -23.56 10.29 22.76
N SER A 234 -24.23 9.89 21.67
CA SER A 234 -24.79 8.55 21.48
C SER A 234 -23.85 7.57 20.78
N TYR A 235 -22.80 8.06 20.12
CA TYR A 235 -21.74 7.18 19.60
C TYR A 235 -20.77 6.86 20.72
N PRO A 236 -20.46 5.56 20.94
CA PRO A 236 -19.37 5.23 21.85
C PRO A 236 -18.13 5.99 21.36
N PRO A 237 -17.43 6.69 22.28
CA PRO A 237 -16.22 7.40 21.91
C PRO A 237 -15.31 6.41 21.18
N MET A 238 -14.88 6.77 19.96
CA MET A 238 -13.98 5.93 19.18
C MET A 238 -12.71 5.75 20.01
N GLU A 239 -12.43 4.53 20.48
CA GLU A 239 -11.23 4.25 21.26
C GLU A 239 -10.01 4.47 20.39
N THR A 240 -9.33 5.57 20.62
CA THR A 240 -8.06 5.87 19.98
C THR A 240 -6.92 5.29 20.81
N PHE A 241 -6.01 4.58 20.17
CA PHE A 241 -4.87 3.92 20.85
C PHE A 241 -3.52 4.53 20.49
N GLY A 242 -3.50 5.60 19.72
CA GLY A 242 -2.28 6.30 19.38
C GLY A 242 -2.55 7.66 18.76
N SER A 243 -1.53 8.51 18.78
CA SER A 243 -1.59 9.80 18.11
C SER A 243 -0.24 10.20 17.52
N LEU A 244 -0.29 11.11 16.57
CA LEU A 244 0.86 11.72 15.91
C LEU A 244 0.68 13.24 15.89
N TYR A 245 1.72 13.97 16.27
CA TYR A 245 1.86 15.40 15.98
C TYR A 245 2.74 15.56 14.73
N LEU A 246 2.30 16.39 13.79
CA LEU A 246 3.00 16.64 12.56
C LEU A 246 2.96 18.14 12.24
N ASP A 247 4.14 18.75 12.15
CA ASP A 247 4.31 20.11 11.65
C ASP A 247 4.57 20.03 10.14
N VAL A 248 3.66 20.60 9.36
CA VAL A 248 3.66 20.54 7.90
C VAL A 248 4.20 21.84 7.33
N THR A 249 5.23 21.73 6.49
CA THR A 249 5.84 22.84 5.74
C THR A 249 5.43 22.75 4.27
N CYS A 250 5.25 23.89 3.63
CA CYS A 250 4.91 23.97 2.21
C CYS A 250 6.01 23.36 1.33
N GLY A 251 5.62 22.64 0.29
CA GLY A 251 6.53 22.06 -0.71
C GLY A 251 7.18 20.73 -0.32
N GLU A 252 6.94 20.24 0.89
CA GLU A 252 7.44 18.96 1.36
C GLU A 252 6.41 17.83 1.18
N ASN A 253 6.88 16.58 1.11
CA ASN A 253 6.06 15.39 1.05
C ASN A 253 6.29 14.54 2.30
N TYR A 254 5.23 14.35 3.07
CA TYR A 254 5.23 13.59 4.32
C TYR A 254 4.67 12.19 4.09
N THR A 255 5.47 11.18 4.39
CA THR A 255 5.00 9.79 4.48
C THR A 255 5.15 9.32 5.92
N VAL A 256 4.04 8.93 6.54
CA VAL A 256 4.03 8.39 7.90
C VAL A 256 3.77 6.90 7.82
N TYR A 257 4.70 6.09 8.29
CA TYR A 257 4.51 4.66 8.44
C TYR A 257 4.16 4.32 9.88
N LEU A 258 3.06 3.61 10.04
CA LEU A 258 2.65 3.02 11.30
C LEU A 258 3.36 1.67 11.44
N LEU A 259 4.19 1.51 12.46
CA LEU A 259 5.03 0.35 12.69
C LEU A 259 4.64 -0.33 14.00
N GLN A 260 4.82 -1.64 14.07
CA GLN A 260 4.58 -2.40 15.30
C GLN A 260 5.53 -1.96 16.42
N ASN A 261 5.02 -1.77 17.64
CA ASN A 261 5.82 -1.43 18.83
C ASN A 261 5.45 -2.37 19.99
N GLY A 262 5.92 -3.61 19.94
CA GLY A 262 5.57 -4.63 20.93
C GLY A 262 4.65 -5.71 20.38
N SER A 263 4.16 -6.60 21.23
CA SER A 263 3.32 -7.75 20.84
C SER A 263 1.83 -7.42 20.76
N GLY A 264 1.38 -6.34 21.38
CA GLY A 264 -0.03 -5.94 21.42
C GLY A 264 -0.52 -5.42 20.07
N ARG A 265 -1.79 -5.65 19.75
CA ARG A 265 -2.43 -5.23 18.50
C ARG A 265 -2.35 -3.70 18.29
N ASN A 266 -2.55 -2.95 19.36
CA ASN A 266 -2.63 -1.49 19.33
C ASN A 266 -1.30 -0.80 19.69
N ASN A 267 -0.22 -1.59 19.87
CA ASN A 267 1.10 -1.04 20.14
C ASN A 267 1.74 -0.59 18.82
N ILE A 268 1.55 0.67 18.48
CA ILE A 268 2.01 1.27 17.23
C ILE A 268 2.96 2.43 17.54
N GLN A 269 4.02 2.52 16.74
CA GLN A 269 4.92 3.68 16.69
C GLN A 269 4.93 4.28 15.28
N ASN A 270 5.26 5.55 15.21
CA ASN A 270 5.31 6.30 13.96
C ASN A 270 6.73 6.42 13.44
N LEU A 271 6.89 6.30 12.13
CA LEU A 271 8.09 6.70 11.41
C LEU A 271 7.70 7.75 10.36
N ILE A 272 8.17 8.97 10.52
CA ILE A 272 7.90 10.07 9.62
C ILE A 272 9.06 10.19 8.65
N LEU A 273 8.78 10.20 7.36
CA LEU A 273 9.74 10.51 6.29
C LEU A 273 9.29 11.79 5.61
N VAL A 274 10.25 12.69 5.40
CA VAL A 274 10.05 13.96 4.71
C VAL A 274 10.88 13.92 3.44
N ASP A 275 10.24 14.08 2.30
CA ASP A 275 10.85 14.08 0.98
C ASP A 275 10.55 15.42 0.29
N GLN A 276 11.57 16.00 -0.37
CA GLN A 276 11.48 17.26 -1.12
C GLN A 276 11.36 16.99 -2.63
#